data_087f1692784af8841cc37c9b5b451b23
#
_entry.id   087f1692784af8841cc37c9b5b451b23
#
_cell.length_a   1.000
_cell.length_b   1.000
_cell.length_c   1.000
_cell.angle_alpha   90.00
_cell.angle_beta   90.00
_cell.angle_gamma   90.00
#
_symmetry.space_group_name_H-M   'P 1'
#
loop_
_entity.id
_entity.type
_entity.pdbx_description
1 polymer ?
#
loop_
_entity_poly.entity_id
_entity_poly.type
_entity_poly.pdbx_seq_one_letter_code
_entity_poly.pdbx_strand_id
1 'polypeptide(L)'
;MSNLLSLITFIPLVAAVILALLARGDSQPVQQNVKYLALAATVFTFIASLMLLFGFDASDTGFQFVEEHSWLLGMQYKMGVDGISILFVMLTTFTMPLVIAASWNVNHRLKEYMIAFLVLETLMIGVFCALDLVLFYMFFEAGLIPMFLIIGIWGGKARIYASFKFFLYTFLGSVLMLVAMVAMFADAGTTDMVVLLTHNFGSETLGVFGFQILGGAQTLMWIAFFASFAVKMPMWPVHTWLPDAHVQAPTAGSVVLAAILLKMGGYGFLRFSLPMFPVASDLLAPLVFWMSAIAIVYTSLVALAQQDMKKLIAYSSVAHMGYVTMGIFAANQQGVDGAIFQMISHGFISGALFLCVGVIYDRMHTRDIEAYGGLVNRMPSYALIFLFFTMANVGLPGTSGFVGEFLTLVGIFQVNTWVALFAASGVILSAAYALWLYRRVVMGDLIKESLKSITDMGRREKMIFAPLVVMTLLLGVYPALILDIIGPSVAALVETYHSNVAAHGIMSTAASTASH
;
A
#
# COMPACT_ATOMS: atom_id res chain seq x y z
N MET A 1 10.60 11.93 24.85
CA MET A 1 11.09 10.81 24.01
C MET A 1 11.58 11.42 22.69
N SER A 2 12.74 12.07 22.76
CA SER A 2 13.20 13.01 21.71
C SER A 2 13.71 12.38 20.42
N ASN A 3 13.76 11.07 20.24
CA ASN A 3 14.25 10.42 19.00
C ASN A 3 13.60 9.06 18.77
N LEU A 4 12.29 8.94 19.07
CA LEU A 4 11.58 7.68 18.96
C LEU A 4 11.35 7.26 17.50
N LEU A 5 11.02 8.21 16.62
CA LEU A 5 10.80 7.95 15.18
C LEU A 5 12.11 7.52 14.50
N SER A 6 13.22 8.23 14.75
CA SER A 6 14.52 7.80 14.26
C SER A 6 14.89 6.42 14.77
N LEU A 7 14.65 6.11 16.03
CA LEU A 7 14.91 4.80 16.60
C LEU A 7 14.13 3.71 15.84
N ILE A 8 12.81 3.86 15.72
CA ILE A 8 11.94 2.90 15.01
C ILE A 8 12.37 2.73 13.55
N THR A 9 12.71 3.82 12.87
CA THR A 9 13.11 3.81 11.47
C THR A 9 14.44 3.10 11.25
N PHE A 10 15.43 3.30 12.11
CA PHE A 10 16.80 2.83 11.86
C PHE A 10 17.17 1.52 12.57
N ILE A 11 16.38 0.99 13.51
CA ILE A 11 16.62 -0.33 14.11
C ILE A 11 16.81 -1.42 13.04
N PRO A 12 15.94 -1.57 12.02
CA PRO A 12 16.14 -2.58 11.00
C PRO A 12 17.43 -2.35 10.19
N LEU A 13 17.78 -1.11 9.89
CA LEU A 13 19.02 -0.80 9.19
C LEU A 13 20.27 -1.16 10.01
N VAL A 14 20.26 -0.88 11.31
CA VAL A 14 21.35 -1.28 12.21
C VAL A 14 21.50 -2.80 12.22
N ALA A 15 20.40 -3.53 12.30
CA ALA A 15 20.42 -4.98 12.21
C ALA A 15 20.94 -5.49 10.85
N ALA A 16 20.58 -4.83 9.75
CA ALA A 16 21.11 -5.13 8.42
C ALA A 16 22.63 -4.92 8.35
N VAL A 17 23.15 -3.84 8.93
CA VAL A 17 24.61 -3.59 9.03
C VAL A 17 25.30 -4.64 9.89
N ILE A 18 24.73 -5.00 11.03
CA ILE A 18 25.25 -6.07 11.89
C ILE A 18 25.33 -7.40 11.12
N LEU A 19 24.26 -7.77 10.39
CA LEU A 19 24.27 -8.95 9.54
C LEU A 19 25.34 -8.87 8.45
N ALA A 20 25.50 -7.72 7.81
CA ALA A 20 26.49 -7.53 6.76
C ALA A 20 27.92 -7.76 7.25
N LEU A 21 28.24 -7.25 8.44
CA LEU A 21 29.59 -7.27 9.02
C LEU A 21 29.93 -8.58 9.73
N LEU A 22 28.99 -9.14 10.52
CA LEU A 22 29.26 -10.25 11.44
C LEU A 22 28.90 -11.63 10.89
N ALA A 23 27.89 -11.74 10.03
CA ALA A 23 27.52 -13.04 9.46
C ALA A 23 28.48 -13.44 8.35
N ARG A 24 29.44 -14.35 8.66
CA ARG A 24 30.43 -14.85 7.70
C ARG A 24 30.23 -16.34 7.48
N GLY A 25 30.22 -16.76 6.20
CA GLY A 25 30.03 -18.15 5.77
C GLY A 25 28.57 -18.59 5.71
N ASP A 26 28.33 -19.80 5.20
CA ASP A 26 27.00 -20.36 4.93
C ASP A 26 26.68 -21.59 5.81
N SER A 27 27.38 -21.74 6.95
CA SER A 27 27.12 -22.85 7.86
C SER A 27 25.71 -22.77 8.47
N GLN A 28 25.12 -23.92 8.78
CA GLN A 28 23.77 -24.02 9.36
C GLN A 28 23.58 -23.11 10.59
N PRO A 29 24.51 -23.03 11.57
CA PRO A 29 24.38 -22.11 12.71
C PRO A 29 24.35 -20.64 12.29
N VAL A 30 25.16 -20.24 11.31
CA VAL A 30 25.19 -18.87 10.79
C VAL A 30 23.85 -18.52 10.15
N GLN A 31 23.30 -19.41 9.31
CA GLN A 31 21.99 -19.20 8.71
C GLN A 31 20.88 -19.08 9.74
N GLN A 32 20.89 -19.88 10.79
CA GLN A 32 19.92 -19.77 11.88
C GLN A 32 20.06 -18.44 12.62
N ASN A 33 21.28 -18.03 12.96
CA ASN A 33 21.53 -16.74 13.61
C ASN A 33 21.05 -15.55 12.76
N VAL A 34 21.25 -15.60 11.43
CA VAL A 34 20.75 -14.59 10.49
C VAL A 34 19.23 -14.48 10.56
N LYS A 35 18.52 -15.64 10.56
CA LYS A 35 17.04 -15.66 10.66
C LYS A 35 16.55 -15.12 12.00
N TYR A 36 17.17 -15.54 13.11
CA TYR A 36 16.78 -15.06 14.44
C TYR A 36 17.07 -13.57 14.65
N LEU A 37 18.22 -13.08 14.18
CA LEU A 37 18.54 -11.66 14.31
C LEU A 37 17.59 -10.79 13.48
N ALA A 38 17.30 -11.18 12.24
CA ALA A 38 16.33 -10.47 11.41
C ALA A 38 14.92 -10.47 12.04
N LEU A 39 14.46 -11.61 12.56
CA LEU A 39 13.16 -11.69 13.23
C LEU A 39 13.15 -10.86 14.52
N ALA A 40 14.20 -10.94 15.34
CA ALA A 40 14.30 -10.16 16.57
C ALA A 40 14.28 -8.65 16.30
N ALA A 41 15.01 -8.20 15.26
CA ALA A 41 15.03 -6.79 14.86
C ALA A 41 13.64 -6.29 14.46
N THR A 42 12.92 -7.02 13.58
CA THR A 42 11.58 -6.62 13.15
C THR A 42 10.56 -6.67 14.29
N VAL A 43 10.63 -7.66 15.18
CA VAL A 43 9.78 -7.73 16.38
C VAL A 43 10.08 -6.57 17.33
N PHE A 44 11.34 -6.22 17.53
CA PHE A 44 11.73 -5.11 18.39
C PHE A 44 11.27 -3.77 17.80
N THR A 45 11.37 -3.60 16.48
CA THR A 45 10.83 -2.44 15.75
C THR A 45 9.32 -2.33 15.94
N PHE A 46 8.58 -3.44 15.84
CA PHE A 46 7.14 -3.47 16.11
C PHE A 46 6.81 -3.09 17.56
N ILE A 47 7.52 -3.65 18.55
CA ILE A 47 7.31 -3.29 19.96
C ILE A 47 7.59 -1.81 20.21
N ALA A 48 8.66 -1.26 19.60
CA ALA A 48 8.97 0.17 19.70
C ALA A 48 7.87 1.03 19.05
N SER A 49 7.29 0.60 17.93
CA SER A 49 6.18 1.31 17.29
C SER A 49 4.88 1.29 18.11
N LEU A 50 4.66 0.29 18.96
CA LEU A 50 3.55 0.31 19.91
C LEU A 50 3.68 1.45 20.94
N MET A 51 4.91 1.80 21.33
CA MET A 51 5.13 2.98 22.21
C MET A 51 4.71 4.28 21.51
N LEU A 52 4.89 4.36 20.20
CA LEU A 52 4.42 5.49 19.38
C LEU A 52 2.89 5.55 19.41
N LEU A 53 2.21 4.41 19.18
CA LEU A 53 0.75 4.33 19.16
C LEU A 53 0.12 4.68 20.52
N PHE A 54 0.68 4.17 21.63
CA PHE A 54 0.18 4.45 22.97
C PHE A 54 0.43 5.88 23.45
N GLY A 55 1.45 6.55 22.90
CA GLY A 55 1.77 7.94 23.21
C GLY A 55 1.12 8.94 22.28
N PHE A 56 0.38 8.49 21.27
CA PHE A 56 -0.26 9.34 20.27
C PHE A 56 -1.57 9.91 20.80
N ASP A 57 -1.76 11.22 20.64
CA ASP A 57 -3.00 11.92 20.94
C ASP A 57 -3.82 12.13 19.66
N ALA A 58 -4.88 11.35 19.49
CA ALA A 58 -5.75 11.44 18.31
C ALA A 58 -6.52 12.76 18.22
N SER A 59 -6.66 13.51 19.31
CA SER A 59 -7.35 14.82 19.31
C SER A 59 -6.49 15.95 18.76
N ASP A 60 -5.17 15.81 18.76
CA ASP A 60 -4.24 16.75 18.15
C ASP A 60 -4.08 16.44 16.66
N THR A 61 -4.55 17.34 15.82
CA THR A 61 -4.51 17.22 14.35
C THR A 61 -3.15 17.59 13.74
N GLY A 62 -2.22 18.10 14.55
CA GLY A 62 -0.86 18.45 14.14
C GLY A 62 0.07 17.25 14.05
N PHE A 63 1.30 17.51 13.61
CA PHE A 63 2.33 16.48 13.62
C PHE A 63 2.90 16.29 15.02
N GLN A 64 2.96 15.05 15.47
CA GLN A 64 3.44 14.64 16.79
C GLN A 64 4.79 13.92 16.67
N PHE A 65 5.52 13.81 17.78
CA PHE A 65 6.86 13.21 17.86
C PHE A 65 7.84 13.83 16.86
N VAL A 66 7.71 15.15 16.62
CA VAL A 66 8.53 15.84 15.62
C VAL A 66 10.00 15.83 16.06
N GLU A 67 10.85 15.34 15.16
CA GLU A 67 12.31 15.33 15.26
C GLU A 67 12.86 16.20 14.14
N GLU A 68 13.63 17.23 14.47
CA GLU A 68 14.14 18.18 13.49
C GLU A 68 15.64 18.43 13.72
N HIS A 69 16.43 18.22 12.68
CA HIS A 69 17.86 18.46 12.68
C HIS A 69 18.29 19.08 11.35
N SER A 70 19.15 20.08 11.41
CA SER A 70 19.74 20.68 10.20
C SER A 70 20.55 19.63 9.44
N TRP A 71 20.35 19.57 8.12
CA TRP A 71 21.06 18.67 7.25
C TRP A 71 21.79 19.43 6.13
N LEU A 72 22.12 18.76 5.04
CA LEU A 72 22.95 19.30 3.97
C LEU A 72 22.19 20.35 3.13
N LEU A 73 22.85 21.47 2.72
CA LEU A 73 22.33 22.45 1.75
C LEU A 73 20.99 23.11 2.11
N GLY A 74 20.67 23.29 3.38
CA GLY A 74 19.39 23.87 3.80
C GLY A 74 18.22 22.91 3.85
N MET A 75 18.43 21.63 3.52
CA MET A 75 17.49 20.55 3.77
C MET A 75 17.43 20.20 5.24
N GLN A 76 16.33 19.64 5.70
CA GLN A 76 16.14 19.25 7.09
C GLN A 76 15.94 17.74 7.19
N TYR A 77 16.59 17.12 8.16
CA TYR A 77 16.14 15.84 8.66
C TYR A 77 14.97 16.11 9.60
N LYS A 78 13.77 16.07 9.06
CA LYS A 78 12.56 16.36 9.80
C LYS A 78 11.60 15.18 9.67
N MET A 79 11.22 14.61 10.79
CA MET A 79 10.31 13.48 10.89
C MET A 79 9.19 13.79 11.87
N GLY A 80 8.00 13.25 11.61
CA GLY A 80 6.84 13.39 12.48
C GLY A 80 5.72 12.48 11.99
N VAL A 81 4.72 12.26 12.81
CA VAL A 81 3.52 11.49 12.47
C VAL A 81 2.26 12.24 12.88
N ASP A 82 1.19 11.98 12.15
CA ASP A 82 -0.17 12.42 12.45
C ASP A 82 -1.14 11.23 12.40
N GLY A 83 -2.44 11.45 12.59
CA GLY A 83 -3.44 10.39 12.56
C GLY A 83 -3.48 9.60 11.25
N ILE A 84 -3.07 10.20 10.13
CA ILE A 84 -3.02 9.52 8.83
C ILE A 84 -1.79 8.61 8.74
N SER A 85 -0.60 9.10 9.08
CA SER A 85 0.67 8.39 8.86
C SER A 85 0.97 7.32 9.89
N ILE A 86 0.57 7.50 11.15
CA ILE A 86 0.89 6.57 12.25
C ILE A 86 0.43 5.13 11.96
N LEU A 87 -0.75 4.97 11.36
CA LEU A 87 -1.30 3.65 11.06
C LEU A 87 -0.55 2.92 9.93
N PHE A 88 0.05 3.65 9.00
CA PHE A 88 0.93 3.04 7.98
C PHE A 88 2.28 2.61 8.57
N VAL A 89 2.80 3.35 9.54
CA VAL A 89 3.97 2.92 10.34
C VAL A 89 3.63 1.62 11.07
N MET A 90 2.48 1.58 11.76
CA MET A 90 2.02 0.37 12.46
C MET A 90 1.79 -0.81 11.52
N LEU A 91 1.18 -0.59 10.35
CA LEU A 91 0.99 -1.64 9.34
C LEU A 91 2.34 -2.21 8.86
N THR A 92 3.32 -1.34 8.64
CA THR A 92 4.66 -1.73 8.21
C THR A 92 5.35 -2.58 9.27
N THR A 93 5.44 -2.08 10.50
CA THR A 93 6.14 -2.78 11.59
C THR A 93 5.44 -4.06 12.03
N PHE A 94 4.10 -4.13 11.94
CA PHE A 94 3.32 -5.35 12.18
C PHE A 94 3.55 -6.42 11.11
N THR A 95 3.63 -6.02 9.84
CA THR A 95 3.74 -6.97 8.72
C THR A 95 5.13 -7.59 8.62
N MET A 96 6.19 -6.82 8.91
CA MET A 96 7.56 -7.27 8.68
C MET A 96 7.99 -8.50 9.48
N PRO A 97 7.67 -8.68 10.78
CA PRO A 97 7.93 -9.92 11.50
C PRO A 97 7.28 -11.15 10.85
N LEU A 98 6.05 -10.99 10.33
CA LEU A 98 5.32 -12.05 9.64
C LEU A 98 5.99 -12.42 8.31
N VAL A 99 6.49 -11.43 7.58
CA VAL A 99 7.25 -11.60 6.33
C VAL A 99 8.55 -12.36 6.57
N ILE A 100 9.31 -11.97 7.60
CA ILE A 100 10.55 -12.67 7.97
C ILE A 100 10.25 -14.11 8.43
N ALA A 101 9.22 -14.32 9.25
CA ALA A 101 8.80 -15.65 9.67
C ALA A 101 8.32 -16.53 8.50
N ALA A 102 7.63 -15.95 7.51
CA ALA A 102 7.21 -16.65 6.30
C ALA A 102 8.40 -17.04 5.40
N SER A 103 9.51 -16.29 5.48
CA SER A 103 10.74 -16.53 4.70
C SER A 103 11.67 -17.59 5.30
N TRP A 104 11.24 -18.34 6.33
CA TRP A 104 12.10 -19.26 7.08
C TRP A 104 12.71 -20.38 6.24
N ASN A 105 12.05 -20.76 5.15
CA ASN A 105 12.51 -21.83 4.25
C ASN A 105 13.49 -21.36 3.17
N VAL A 106 13.75 -20.05 3.08
CA VAL A 106 14.73 -19.51 2.13
C VAL A 106 16.14 -19.86 2.60
N ASN A 107 16.92 -20.48 1.69
CA ASN A 107 18.32 -20.86 1.96
C ASN A 107 19.29 -20.24 0.95
N HIS A 108 18.83 -19.88 -0.26
CA HIS A 108 19.66 -19.28 -1.29
C HIS A 108 19.96 -17.82 -0.97
N ARG A 109 21.25 -17.51 -0.75
CA ARG A 109 21.73 -16.15 -0.42
C ARG A 109 20.92 -15.52 0.71
N LEU A 110 20.71 -16.29 1.77
CA LEU A 110 19.83 -15.94 2.89
C LEU A 110 20.23 -14.63 3.56
N LYS A 111 21.52 -14.39 3.76
CA LYS A 111 22.04 -13.18 4.41
C LYS A 111 21.61 -11.93 3.63
N GLU A 112 21.86 -11.89 2.34
CA GLU A 112 21.51 -10.75 1.48
C GLU A 112 20.00 -10.57 1.37
N TYR A 113 19.25 -11.67 1.40
CA TYR A 113 17.80 -11.65 1.43
C TYR A 113 17.26 -10.94 2.67
N MET A 114 17.74 -11.32 3.85
CA MET A 114 17.31 -10.70 5.11
C MET A 114 17.74 -9.24 5.20
N ILE A 115 18.96 -8.91 4.76
CA ILE A 115 19.44 -7.52 4.67
C ILE A 115 18.52 -6.69 3.77
N ALA A 116 18.14 -7.19 2.59
CA ALA A 116 17.27 -6.46 1.67
C ALA A 116 15.90 -6.14 2.30
N PHE A 117 15.30 -7.09 3.06
CA PHE A 117 14.03 -6.84 3.75
C PHE A 117 14.17 -5.85 4.92
N LEU A 118 15.25 -5.93 5.70
CA LEU A 118 15.49 -4.99 6.80
C LEU A 118 15.75 -3.56 6.29
N VAL A 119 16.53 -3.42 5.22
CA VAL A 119 16.71 -2.11 4.56
C VAL A 119 15.39 -1.59 4.02
N LEU A 120 14.60 -2.45 3.38
CA LEU A 120 13.28 -2.08 2.86
C LEU A 120 12.34 -1.62 3.98
N GLU A 121 12.35 -2.27 5.15
CA GLU A 121 11.56 -1.86 6.32
C GLU A 121 11.90 -0.44 6.77
N THR A 122 13.20 -0.13 6.92
CA THR A 122 13.66 1.22 7.23
C THR A 122 13.13 2.25 6.23
N LEU A 123 13.25 1.96 4.94
CA LEU A 123 12.84 2.89 3.89
C LEU A 123 11.33 3.10 3.87
N MET A 124 10.54 2.03 4.09
CA MET A 124 9.08 2.12 4.16
C MET A 124 8.61 2.95 5.35
N ILE A 125 9.18 2.76 6.55
CA ILE A 125 8.86 3.56 7.73
C ILE A 125 9.22 5.02 7.48
N GLY A 126 10.40 5.27 6.90
CA GLY A 126 10.87 6.62 6.59
C GLY A 126 9.94 7.40 5.66
N VAL A 127 9.32 6.75 4.67
CA VAL A 127 8.33 7.39 3.78
C VAL A 127 7.15 7.97 4.57
N PHE A 128 6.63 7.23 5.56
CA PHE A 128 5.45 7.64 6.32
C PHE A 128 5.76 8.65 7.43
N CYS A 129 7.03 8.77 7.81
CA CYS A 129 7.47 9.69 8.86
C CYS A 129 8.10 10.98 8.35
N ALA A 130 8.56 11.04 7.09
CA ALA A 130 9.27 12.19 6.54
C ALA A 130 8.37 13.44 6.46
N LEU A 131 8.87 14.56 6.98
CA LEU A 131 8.26 15.89 6.92
C LEU A 131 9.11 16.91 6.14
N ASP A 132 10.14 16.46 5.44
CA ASP A 132 10.90 17.22 4.45
C ASP A 132 10.72 16.55 3.08
N LEU A 133 10.51 17.36 2.04
CA LEU A 133 10.19 16.90 0.69
C LEU A 133 11.31 16.04 0.08
N VAL A 134 12.56 16.42 0.30
CA VAL A 134 13.74 15.68 -0.19
C VAL A 134 13.92 14.40 0.60
N LEU A 135 13.75 14.44 1.92
CA LEU A 135 13.80 13.26 2.79
C LEU A 135 12.73 12.24 2.40
N PHE A 136 11.49 12.69 2.15
CA PHE A 136 10.42 11.86 1.63
C PHE A 136 10.81 11.18 0.31
N TYR A 137 11.29 11.97 -0.66
CA TYR A 137 11.71 11.47 -1.96
C TYR A 137 12.83 10.43 -1.85
N MET A 138 13.82 10.67 -1.01
CA MET A 138 14.92 9.73 -0.78
C MET A 138 14.42 8.39 -0.27
N PHE A 139 13.57 8.37 0.76
CA PHE A 139 13.01 7.13 1.27
C PHE A 139 12.10 6.42 0.24
N PHE A 140 11.28 7.21 -0.47
CA PHE A 140 10.33 6.71 -1.46
C PHE A 140 11.02 6.04 -2.65
N GLU A 141 12.12 6.63 -3.15
CA GLU A 141 12.88 6.09 -4.28
C GLU A 141 13.87 5.01 -3.85
N ALA A 142 14.56 5.19 -2.75
CA ALA A 142 15.53 4.19 -2.28
C ALA A 142 14.85 2.83 -2.03
N GLY A 143 13.56 2.81 -1.65
CA GLY A 143 12.78 1.58 -1.48
C GLY A 143 12.65 0.72 -2.75
N LEU A 144 12.85 1.31 -3.94
CA LEU A 144 12.82 0.56 -5.20
C LEU A 144 14.01 -0.39 -5.32
N ILE A 145 15.18 -0.02 -4.80
CA ILE A 145 16.42 -0.79 -4.94
C ILE A 145 16.32 -2.16 -4.25
N PRO A 146 15.99 -2.25 -2.94
CA PRO A 146 15.82 -3.55 -2.29
C PRO A 146 14.74 -4.41 -2.96
N MET A 147 13.61 -3.83 -3.34
CA MET A 147 12.54 -4.58 -3.99
C MET A 147 12.94 -5.07 -5.39
N PHE A 148 13.65 -4.26 -6.18
CA PHE A 148 14.24 -4.68 -7.45
C PHE A 148 15.17 -5.89 -7.27
N LEU A 149 16.03 -5.86 -6.24
CA LEU A 149 16.94 -6.97 -5.92
C LEU A 149 16.16 -8.20 -5.44
N ILE A 150 15.14 -8.03 -4.59
CA ILE A 150 14.30 -9.13 -4.11
C ILE A 150 13.62 -9.85 -5.27
N ILE A 151 13.04 -9.12 -6.21
CA ILE A 151 12.41 -9.71 -7.40
C ILE A 151 13.47 -10.31 -8.33
N GLY A 152 14.56 -9.60 -8.60
CA GLY A 152 15.57 -9.98 -9.59
C GLY A 152 16.43 -11.17 -9.19
N ILE A 153 16.71 -11.35 -7.89
CA ILE A 153 17.58 -12.43 -7.39
C ILE A 153 16.77 -13.66 -6.98
N TRP A 154 15.71 -13.49 -6.18
CA TRP A 154 14.92 -14.58 -5.59
C TRP A 154 13.60 -14.84 -6.30
N GLY A 155 13.35 -14.15 -7.40
CA GLY A 155 12.12 -14.29 -8.19
C GLY A 155 12.10 -15.55 -9.08
N GLY A 156 10.97 -15.71 -9.77
CA GLY A 156 10.69 -16.84 -10.68
C GLY A 156 11.44 -16.79 -12.01
N LYS A 157 10.94 -17.50 -12.99
CA LYS A 157 11.63 -17.70 -14.30
C LYS A 157 11.83 -16.39 -15.07
N ALA A 158 10.84 -15.48 -15.07
CA ALA A 158 10.90 -14.20 -15.78
C ALA A 158 11.27 -13.02 -14.85
N ARG A 159 12.00 -13.29 -13.77
CA ARG A 159 12.34 -12.31 -12.72
C ARG A 159 13.07 -11.07 -13.21
N ILE A 160 13.97 -11.24 -14.19
CA ILE A 160 14.74 -10.11 -14.75
C ILE A 160 13.79 -9.13 -15.47
N TYR A 161 12.92 -9.64 -16.34
CA TYR A 161 11.92 -8.80 -17.01
C TYR A 161 11.01 -8.08 -16.00
N ALA A 162 10.49 -8.81 -15.02
CA ALA A 162 9.58 -8.24 -14.02
C ALA A 162 10.24 -7.19 -13.14
N SER A 163 11.50 -7.43 -12.71
CA SER A 163 12.23 -6.47 -11.88
C SER A 163 12.56 -5.18 -12.65
N PHE A 164 13.01 -5.29 -13.90
CA PHE A 164 13.24 -4.09 -14.74
C PHE A 164 11.95 -3.35 -15.07
N LYS A 165 10.86 -4.07 -15.39
CA LYS A 165 9.56 -3.45 -15.63
C LYS A 165 9.07 -2.69 -14.40
N PHE A 166 9.13 -3.31 -13.21
CA PHE A 166 8.80 -2.67 -11.94
C PHE A 166 9.63 -1.40 -11.72
N PHE A 167 10.96 -1.52 -11.83
CA PHE A 167 11.87 -0.40 -11.59
C PHE A 167 11.66 0.76 -12.56
N LEU A 168 11.64 0.48 -13.87
CA LEU A 168 11.50 1.52 -14.89
C LEU A 168 10.14 2.23 -14.84
N TYR A 169 9.05 1.49 -14.59
CA TYR A 169 7.72 2.10 -14.44
C TYR A 169 7.68 3.07 -13.26
N THR A 170 8.14 2.62 -12.11
CA THR A 170 8.09 3.42 -10.89
C THR A 170 9.07 4.60 -10.94
N PHE A 171 10.27 4.37 -11.43
CA PHE A 171 11.29 5.41 -11.58
C PHE A 171 10.88 6.52 -12.56
N LEU A 172 10.28 6.16 -13.72
CA LEU A 172 9.80 7.16 -14.68
C LEU A 172 8.75 8.10 -14.07
N GLY A 173 7.82 7.55 -13.29
CA GLY A 173 6.82 8.35 -12.59
C GLY A 173 7.45 9.30 -11.56
N SER A 174 8.40 8.80 -10.79
CA SER A 174 9.02 9.59 -9.71
C SER A 174 10.02 10.65 -10.20
N VAL A 175 10.63 10.48 -11.36
CA VAL A 175 11.44 11.55 -11.98
C VAL A 175 10.58 12.77 -12.31
N LEU A 176 9.34 12.59 -12.76
CA LEU A 176 8.41 13.71 -12.97
C LEU A 176 8.10 14.44 -11.64
N MET A 177 7.88 13.68 -10.57
CA MET A 177 7.70 14.25 -9.22
C MET A 177 8.93 15.05 -8.78
N LEU A 178 10.15 14.56 -9.04
CA LEU A 178 11.38 15.29 -8.71
C LEU A 178 11.45 16.63 -9.43
N VAL A 179 11.06 16.70 -10.70
CA VAL A 179 11.00 17.97 -11.45
C VAL A 179 10.03 18.94 -10.79
N ALA A 180 8.84 18.45 -10.39
CA ALA A 180 7.88 19.30 -9.67
C ALA A 180 8.41 19.76 -8.31
N MET A 181 9.12 18.91 -7.57
CA MET A 181 9.75 19.28 -6.28
C MET A 181 10.78 20.40 -6.45
N VAL A 182 11.59 20.36 -7.52
CA VAL A 182 12.53 21.45 -7.82
C VAL A 182 11.78 22.75 -8.12
N ALA A 183 10.67 22.69 -8.85
CA ALA A 183 9.83 23.85 -9.11
C ALA A 183 9.19 24.40 -7.82
N MET A 184 8.68 23.51 -6.93
CA MET A 184 8.14 23.90 -5.62
C MET A 184 9.21 24.59 -4.75
N PHE A 185 10.43 24.04 -4.72
CA PHE A 185 11.52 24.66 -3.99
C PHE A 185 11.90 26.03 -4.58
N ALA A 186 11.91 26.18 -5.90
CA ALA A 186 12.21 27.46 -6.55
C ALA A 186 11.14 28.53 -6.24
N ASP A 187 9.90 28.13 -6.06
CA ASP A 187 8.76 29.03 -5.75
C ASP A 187 8.68 29.35 -4.24
N ALA A 188 8.76 28.32 -3.37
CA ALA A 188 8.55 28.47 -1.93
C ALA A 188 9.86 28.75 -1.14
N GLY A 189 11.04 28.48 -1.71
CA GLY A 189 12.34 28.68 -1.05
C GLY A 189 12.64 27.66 0.06
N THR A 190 11.83 26.62 0.23
CA THR A 190 11.97 25.62 1.30
C THR A 190 11.57 24.23 0.83
N THR A 191 12.10 23.19 1.49
CA THR A 191 11.70 21.78 1.34
C THR A 191 10.87 21.29 2.53
N ASP A 192 10.65 22.11 3.56
CA ASP A 192 9.84 21.77 4.73
C ASP A 192 8.38 21.56 4.33
N MET A 193 7.90 20.32 4.47
CA MET A 193 6.54 19.94 4.09
C MET A 193 5.47 20.70 4.90
N VAL A 194 5.75 21.01 6.17
CA VAL A 194 4.78 21.74 7.02
C VAL A 194 4.57 23.16 6.48
N VAL A 195 5.62 23.82 6.01
CA VAL A 195 5.52 25.13 5.35
C VAL A 195 4.85 25.01 3.99
N LEU A 196 5.19 24.00 3.20
CA LEU A 196 4.62 23.78 1.87
C LEU A 196 3.11 23.44 1.89
N LEU A 197 2.62 22.85 2.98
CA LEU A 197 1.18 22.59 3.16
C LEU A 197 0.34 23.88 3.23
N THR A 198 0.95 25.00 3.63
CA THR A 198 0.30 26.31 3.73
C THR A 198 0.69 27.26 2.59
N HIS A 199 1.64 26.85 1.74
CA HIS A 199 2.09 27.65 0.61
C HIS A 199 1.10 27.60 -0.55
N ASN A 200 0.79 28.76 -1.13
CA ASN A 200 -0.12 28.85 -2.28
C ASN A 200 0.66 28.79 -3.58
N PHE A 201 0.66 27.62 -4.21
CA PHE A 201 1.20 27.46 -5.56
C PHE A 201 0.25 28.09 -6.58
N GLY A 202 0.75 28.89 -7.52
CA GLY A 202 -0.04 29.67 -8.45
C GLY A 202 -1.09 28.85 -9.21
N SER A 203 -2.36 29.22 -9.02
CA SER A 203 -3.53 28.55 -9.62
C SER A 203 -4.15 29.35 -10.79
N GLU A 204 -3.59 30.51 -11.13
CA GLU A 204 -4.05 31.31 -12.29
C GLU A 204 -3.79 30.57 -13.60
N THR A 205 -4.70 30.74 -14.57
CA THR A 205 -4.57 30.10 -15.89
C THR A 205 -3.25 30.45 -16.57
N LEU A 206 -2.47 29.44 -16.90
CA LEU A 206 -1.15 29.59 -17.51
C LEU A 206 -1.20 29.27 -19.02
N GLY A 207 -0.73 30.20 -19.85
CA GLY A 207 -0.56 29.96 -21.28
C GLY A 207 0.80 29.31 -21.58
N VAL A 208 0.80 28.07 -22.09
CA VAL A 208 2.02 27.34 -22.47
C VAL A 208 1.87 26.83 -23.90
N PHE A 209 2.76 27.22 -24.79
CA PHE A 209 2.75 26.80 -26.21
C PHE A 209 1.40 26.94 -26.93
N GLY A 210 0.62 27.97 -26.58
CA GLY A 210 -0.71 28.22 -27.14
C GLY A 210 -1.87 27.46 -26.49
N PHE A 211 -1.59 26.63 -25.49
CA PHE A 211 -2.60 25.97 -24.68
C PHE A 211 -2.85 26.75 -23.39
N GLN A 212 -4.12 26.80 -22.96
CA GLN A 212 -4.53 27.38 -21.68
C GLN A 212 -4.59 26.27 -20.64
N ILE A 213 -3.69 26.31 -19.64
CA ILE A 213 -3.66 25.35 -18.53
C ILE A 213 -4.48 25.95 -17.38
N LEU A 214 -5.67 25.41 -17.17
CA LEU A 214 -6.52 25.75 -16.03
C LEU A 214 -5.85 25.29 -14.72
N GLY A 215 -5.92 26.12 -13.68
CA GLY A 215 -5.23 25.85 -12.42
C GLY A 215 -3.71 26.02 -12.49
N GLY A 216 -3.17 26.53 -13.58
CA GLY A 216 -1.82 27.06 -13.71
C GLY A 216 -0.68 26.11 -13.37
N ALA A 217 0.31 26.64 -12.65
CA ALA A 217 1.49 25.88 -12.21
C ALA A 217 1.10 24.73 -11.25
N GLN A 218 0.06 24.94 -10.44
CA GLN A 218 -0.46 23.92 -9.52
C GLN A 218 -0.91 22.67 -10.25
N THR A 219 -1.58 22.80 -11.42
CA THR A 219 -2.00 21.66 -12.24
C THR A 219 -0.79 20.89 -12.83
N LEU A 220 0.26 21.58 -13.26
CA LEU A 220 1.47 20.92 -13.78
C LEU A 220 2.19 20.13 -12.68
N MET A 221 2.33 20.72 -11.50
CA MET A 221 2.92 20.06 -10.33
C MET A 221 2.06 18.86 -9.90
N TRP A 222 0.74 19.03 -9.87
CA TRP A 222 -0.20 17.96 -9.55
C TRP A 222 -0.08 16.77 -10.52
N ILE A 223 -0.03 17.01 -11.83
CA ILE A 223 0.14 15.97 -12.85
C ILE A 223 1.45 15.20 -12.64
N ALA A 224 2.53 15.88 -12.30
CA ALA A 224 3.83 15.27 -12.05
C ALA A 224 3.82 14.38 -10.79
N PHE A 225 3.23 14.85 -9.68
CA PHE A 225 3.01 14.05 -8.48
C PHE A 225 2.02 12.91 -8.72
N PHE A 226 0.92 13.19 -9.44
CA PHE A 226 -0.06 12.18 -9.82
C PHE A 226 0.56 11.04 -10.62
N ALA A 227 1.42 11.33 -11.60
CA ALA A 227 2.11 10.30 -12.37
C ALA A 227 2.91 9.35 -11.47
N SER A 228 3.64 9.89 -10.49
CA SER A 228 4.40 9.09 -9.52
C SER A 228 3.49 8.21 -8.66
N PHE A 229 2.47 8.81 -8.04
CA PHE A 229 1.60 8.09 -7.13
C PHE A 229 0.64 7.12 -7.84
N ALA A 230 0.15 7.47 -9.03
CA ALA A 230 -0.70 6.60 -9.84
C ALA A 230 0.04 5.35 -10.32
N VAL A 231 1.32 5.46 -10.65
CA VAL A 231 2.16 4.30 -10.95
C VAL A 231 2.36 3.44 -9.70
N LYS A 232 2.70 4.06 -8.57
CA LYS A 232 2.97 3.35 -7.30
C LYS A 232 1.73 2.65 -6.76
N MET A 233 0.55 3.29 -6.85
CA MET A 233 -0.75 2.78 -6.40
C MET A 233 -1.47 1.92 -7.43
N PRO A 234 -0.83 1.43 -8.43
CA PRO A 234 -1.17 0.87 -9.72
C PRO A 234 -2.57 1.26 -10.23
N MET A 235 -2.78 2.55 -10.51
CA MET A 235 -4.01 3.03 -11.12
C MET A 235 -4.10 2.58 -12.59
N TRP A 236 -5.31 2.31 -13.06
CA TRP A 236 -5.51 2.14 -14.50
C TRP A 236 -5.24 3.48 -15.22
N PRO A 237 -4.50 3.51 -16.36
CA PRO A 237 -3.93 2.40 -17.13
C PRO A 237 -2.48 2.02 -16.78
N VAL A 238 -1.84 2.67 -15.82
CA VAL A 238 -0.40 2.49 -15.50
C VAL A 238 -0.12 1.35 -14.51
N HIS A 239 -1.03 0.38 -14.38
CA HIS A 239 -0.99 -0.72 -13.41
C HIS A 239 -0.26 -1.99 -13.88
N THR A 240 0.09 -2.10 -15.15
CA THR A 240 0.49 -3.38 -15.77
C THR A 240 1.80 -3.98 -15.24
N TRP A 241 2.60 -3.22 -14.53
CA TRP A 241 3.81 -3.69 -13.87
C TRP A 241 3.52 -4.58 -12.66
N LEU A 242 2.40 -4.30 -11.95
CA LEU A 242 2.08 -4.94 -10.68
C LEU A 242 1.84 -6.46 -10.80
N PRO A 243 0.97 -6.96 -11.71
CA PRO A 243 0.78 -8.40 -11.85
C PRO A 243 2.07 -9.15 -12.21
N ASP A 244 2.91 -8.57 -13.07
CA ASP A 244 4.18 -9.18 -13.47
C ASP A 244 5.17 -9.23 -12.29
N ALA A 245 5.27 -8.14 -11.52
CA ALA A 245 6.10 -8.09 -10.33
C ALA A 245 5.65 -9.13 -9.27
N HIS A 246 4.34 -9.20 -8.97
CA HIS A 246 3.80 -10.17 -8.00
C HIS A 246 4.00 -11.62 -8.41
N VAL A 247 3.78 -11.92 -9.69
CA VAL A 247 3.95 -13.29 -10.22
C VAL A 247 5.39 -13.76 -10.05
N GLN A 248 6.35 -12.87 -10.28
CA GLN A 248 7.77 -13.26 -10.20
C GLN A 248 8.37 -13.10 -8.81
N ALA A 249 7.92 -12.15 -8.00
CA ALA A 249 8.44 -11.97 -6.64
C ALA A 249 8.34 -13.24 -5.77
N PRO A 250 9.30 -13.48 -4.86
CA PRO A 250 9.11 -14.48 -3.81
C PRO A 250 7.87 -14.14 -2.97
N THR A 251 7.29 -15.13 -2.27
CA THR A 251 6.04 -14.92 -1.49
C THR A 251 6.13 -13.72 -0.55
N ALA A 252 7.21 -13.60 0.22
CA ALA A 252 7.44 -12.48 1.13
C ALA A 252 7.54 -11.13 0.39
N GLY A 253 8.18 -11.09 -0.78
CA GLY A 253 8.22 -9.91 -1.64
C GLY A 253 6.84 -9.49 -2.11
N SER A 254 5.98 -10.45 -2.49
CA SER A 254 4.58 -10.17 -2.86
C SER A 254 3.77 -9.64 -1.67
N VAL A 255 4.00 -10.15 -0.45
CA VAL A 255 3.33 -9.65 0.76
C VAL A 255 3.69 -8.20 1.02
N VAL A 256 4.98 -7.83 1.05
CA VAL A 256 5.42 -6.44 1.29
C VAL A 256 4.92 -5.51 0.19
N LEU A 257 4.97 -5.95 -1.07
CA LEU A 257 4.51 -5.18 -2.22
C LEU A 257 3.02 -4.86 -2.08
N ALA A 258 2.19 -5.87 -1.77
CA ALA A 258 0.74 -5.71 -1.61
C ALA A 258 0.36 -4.99 -0.31
N ALA A 259 1.01 -5.28 0.81
CA ALA A 259 0.62 -4.75 2.10
C ALA A 259 1.03 -3.29 2.28
N ILE A 260 2.22 -2.87 1.79
CA ILE A 260 2.81 -1.60 2.19
C ILE A 260 3.16 -0.72 0.97
N LEU A 261 3.90 -1.24 -0.02
CA LEU A 261 4.43 -0.42 -1.11
C LEU A 261 3.34 0.29 -1.93
N LEU A 262 2.19 -0.37 -2.15
CA LEU A 262 1.06 0.25 -2.82
C LEU A 262 0.50 1.45 -2.04
N LYS A 263 0.51 1.39 -0.71
CA LYS A 263 -0.04 2.42 0.18
C LYS A 263 0.77 3.71 0.18
N MET A 264 2.04 3.64 -0.19
CA MET A 264 2.85 4.85 -0.36
C MET A 264 2.27 5.80 -1.43
N GLY A 265 1.67 5.26 -2.50
CA GLY A 265 0.98 6.07 -3.51
C GLY A 265 -0.27 6.75 -2.97
N GLY A 266 -1.13 6.01 -2.23
CA GLY A 266 -2.31 6.57 -1.58
C GLY A 266 -1.97 7.60 -0.50
N TYR A 267 -0.95 7.30 0.31
CA TYR A 267 -0.41 8.26 1.26
C TYR A 267 0.09 9.53 0.56
N GLY A 268 0.74 9.37 -0.60
CA GLY A 268 1.18 10.51 -1.42
C GLY A 268 0.01 11.39 -1.88
N PHE A 269 -1.10 10.81 -2.33
CA PHE A 269 -2.29 11.59 -2.67
C PHE A 269 -2.86 12.36 -1.47
N LEU A 270 -2.94 11.72 -0.32
CA LEU A 270 -3.41 12.35 0.93
C LEU A 270 -2.48 13.44 1.44
N ARG A 271 -1.17 13.24 1.32
CA ARG A 271 -0.16 14.13 1.89
C ARG A 271 0.23 15.29 0.99
N PHE A 272 0.18 15.11 -0.33
CA PHE A 272 0.64 16.11 -1.30
C PHE A 272 -0.50 16.60 -2.20
N SER A 273 -1.21 15.69 -2.89
CA SER A 273 -2.15 16.08 -3.94
C SER A 273 -3.33 16.88 -3.41
N LEU A 274 -3.98 16.44 -2.34
CA LEU A 274 -5.12 17.15 -1.77
C LEU A 274 -4.72 18.45 -1.08
N PRO A 275 -3.76 18.48 -0.12
CA PRO A 275 -3.50 19.68 0.64
C PRO A 275 -2.64 20.72 -0.09
N MET A 276 -1.66 20.30 -0.92
CA MET A 276 -0.76 21.25 -1.59
C MET A 276 -1.28 21.72 -2.95
N PHE A 277 -2.16 20.94 -3.60
CA PHE A 277 -2.70 21.25 -4.93
C PHE A 277 -4.23 21.13 -4.95
N PRO A 278 -4.96 21.85 -4.08
CA PRO A 278 -6.40 21.67 -3.91
C PRO A 278 -7.19 22.02 -5.18
N VAL A 279 -6.82 23.10 -5.88
CA VAL A 279 -7.50 23.54 -7.10
C VAL A 279 -7.33 22.51 -8.23
N ALA A 280 -6.12 22.01 -8.41
CA ALA A 280 -5.84 20.99 -9.41
C ALA A 280 -6.51 19.66 -9.06
N SER A 281 -6.56 19.30 -7.77
CA SER A 281 -7.24 18.11 -7.29
C SER A 281 -8.75 18.15 -7.56
N ASP A 282 -9.40 19.30 -7.35
CA ASP A 282 -10.81 19.49 -7.64
C ASP A 282 -11.09 19.43 -9.15
N LEU A 283 -10.29 20.16 -9.93
CA LEU A 283 -10.40 20.19 -11.39
C LEU A 283 -10.27 18.81 -12.04
N LEU A 284 -9.36 17.97 -11.52
CA LEU A 284 -9.03 16.66 -12.09
C LEU A 284 -9.69 15.48 -11.35
N ALA A 285 -10.44 15.73 -10.27
CA ALA A 285 -11.19 14.70 -9.55
C ALA A 285 -12.11 13.85 -10.46
N PRO A 286 -12.88 14.45 -11.42
CA PRO A 286 -13.72 13.65 -12.32
C PRO A 286 -12.92 12.66 -13.17
N LEU A 287 -11.71 13.02 -13.61
CA LEU A 287 -10.81 12.12 -14.32
C LEU A 287 -10.41 10.93 -13.43
N VAL A 288 -10.00 11.20 -12.19
CA VAL A 288 -9.63 10.17 -11.21
C VAL A 288 -10.80 9.24 -10.90
N PHE A 289 -12.02 9.77 -10.78
CA PHE A 289 -13.23 8.97 -10.54
C PHE A 289 -13.46 7.95 -11.65
N TRP A 290 -13.40 8.37 -12.90
CA TRP A 290 -13.59 7.45 -14.03
C TRP A 290 -12.44 6.47 -14.18
N MET A 291 -11.20 6.89 -13.97
CA MET A 291 -10.06 5.98 -13.95
C MET A 291 -10.22 4.91 -12.85
N SER A 292 -10.73 5.29 -11.68
CA SER A 292 -11.01 4.39 -10.56
C SER A 292 -12.15 3.42 -10.87
N ALA A 293 -13.25 3.89 -11.45
CA ALA A 293 -14.38 3.04 -11.85
C ALA A 293 -13.95 2.01 -12.93
N ILE A 294 -13.17 2.46 -13.92
CA ILE A 294 -12.60 1.56 -14.93
C ILE A 294 -11.66 0.54 -14.28
N ALA A 295 -10.79 0.98 -13.36
CA ALA A 295 -9.91 0.06 -12.63
C ALA A 295 -10.72 -1.02 -11.92
N ILE A 296 -11.77 -0.66 -11.17
CA ILE A 296 -12.61 -1.59 -10.42
C ILE A 296 -13.25 -2.63 -11.36
N VAL A 297 -13.95 -2.19 -12.40
CA VAL A 297 -14.68 -3.08 -13.30
C VAL A 297 -13.75 -3.89 -14.19
N TYR A 298 -12.86 -3.20 -14.91
CA TYR A 298 -11.97 -3.82 -15.89
C TYR A 298 -11.01 -4.83 -15.24
N THR A 299 -10.34 -4.44 -14.16
CA THR A 299 -9.35 -5.35 -13.55
C THR A 299 -9.99 -6.51 -12.80
N SER A 300 -11.22 -6.37 -12.33
CA SER A 300 -12.01 -7.49 -11.78
C SER A 300 -12.36 -8.52 -12.87
N LEU A 301 -12.75 -8.07 -14.06
CA LEU A 301 -12.98 -8.96 -15.21
C LEU A 301 -11.69 -9.64 -15.67
N VAL A 302 -10.58 -8.89 -15.68
CA VAL A 302 -9.25 -9.45 -15.99
C VAL A 302 -8.83 -10.47 -14.93
N ALA A 303 -9.09 -10.22 -13.64
CA ALA A 303 -8.82 -11.15 -12.55
C ALA A 303 -9.60 -12.47 -12.76
N LEU A 304 -10.87 -12.41 -13.10
CA LEU A 304 -11.71 -13.58 -13.36
C LEU A 304 -11.16 -14.48 -14.49
N ALA A 305 -10.50 -13.90 -15.48
CA ALA A 305 -9.93 -14.61 -16.62
C ALA A 305 -8.54 -15.23 -16.36
N GLN A 306 -7.93 -15.01 -15.18
CA GLN A 306 -6.57 -15.49 -14.90
C GLN A 306 -6.51 -16.98 -14.60
N GLN A 307 -5.38 -17.59 -15.01
CA GLN A 307 -5.05 -18.99 -14.71
C GLN A 307 -4.00 -19.12 -13.60
N ASP A 308 -3.24 -18.07 -13.31
CA ASP A 308 -2.24 -18.00 -12.23
C ASP A 308 -2.87 -17.33 -11.00
N MET A 309 -2.83 -18.02 -9.84
CA MET A 309 -3.41 -17.51 -8.58
C MET A 309 -2.81 -16.19 -8.13
N LYS A 310 -1.48 -16.02 -8.22
CA LYS A 310 -0.84 -14.75 -7.86
C LYS A 310 -1.27 -13.61 -8.77
N LYS A 311 -1.44 -13.90 -10.05
CA LYS A 311 -1.87 -12.92 -11.04
C LYS A 311 -3.30 -12.47 -10.79
N LEU A 312 -4.18 -13.41 -10.44
CA LEU A 312 -5.57 -13.12 -10.06
C LEU A 312 -5.61 -12.19 -8.83
N ILE A 313 -4.88 -12.52 -7.76
CA ILE A 313 -4.83 -11.71 -6.53
C ILE A 313 -4.20 -10.32 -6.81
N ALA A 314 -3.20 -10.25 -7.67
CA ALA A 314 -2.60 -8.97 -8.06
C ALA A 314 -3.58 -8.06 -8.78
N TYR A 315 -4.39 -8.57 -9.73
CA TYR A 315 -5.43 -7.79 -10.39
C TYR A 315 -6.57 -7.40 -9.42
N SER A 316 -6.91 -8.26 -8.46
CA SER A 316 -7.87 -7.88 -7.42
C SER A 316 -7.35 -6.70 -6.59
N SER A 317 -6.05 -6.64 -6.31
CA SER A 317 -5.44 -5.49 -5.62
C SER A 317 -5.57 -4.19 -6.40
N VAL A 318 -5.46 -4.22 -7.73
CA VAL A 318 -5.70 -3.03 -8.57
C VAL A 318 -7.15 -2.56 -8.45
N ALA A 319 -8.12 -3.48 -8.45
CA ALA A 319 -9.52 -3.15 -8.26
C ALA A 319 -9.78 -2.50 -6.89
N HIS A 320 -9.22 -3.08 -5.80
CA HIS A 320 -9.36 -2.52 -4.45
C HIS A 320 -8.70 -1.13 -4.31
N MET A 321 -7.57 -0.89 -5.00
CA MET A 321 -6.95 0.44 -5.03
C MET A 321 -7.80 1.45 -5.81
N GLY A 322 -8.66 1.02 -6.73
CA GLY A 322 -9.66 1.87 -7.36
C GLY A 322 -10.66 2.46 -6.36
N TYR A 323 -11.12 1.68 -5.36
CA TYR A 323 -11.95 2.23 -4.26
C TYR A 323 -11.17 3.27 -3.44
N VAL A 324 -9.89 3.01 -3.18
CA VAL A 324 -9.05 3.95 -2.41
C VAL A 324 -8.89 5.28 -3.14
N THR A 325 -8.53 5.27 -4.42
CA THR A 325 -8.32 6.50 -5.19
C THR A 325 -9.61 7.30 -5.34
N MET A 326 -10.72 6.63 -5.61
CA MET A 326 -12.04 7.22 -5.67
C MET A 326 -12.43 7.87 -4.33
N GLY A 327 -12.18 7.18 -3.20
CA GLY A 327 -12.48 7.68 -1.86
C GLY A 327 -11.63 8.89 -1.47
N ILE A 328 -10.34 8.89 -1.80
CA ILE A 328 -9.43 10.02 -1.54
C ILE A 328 -9.93 11.28 -2.26
N PHE A 329 -10.20 11.19 -3.57
CA PHE A 329 -10.59 12.33 -4.39
C PHE A 329 -12.07 12.71 -4.26
N ALA A 330 -12.91 11.91 -3.59
CA ALA A 330 -14.22 12.35 -3.14
C ALA A 330 -14.14 13.52 -2.14
N ALA A 331 -12.97 13.70 -1.51
CA ALA A 331 -12.62 14.80 -0.62
C ALA A 331 -13.71 15.11 0.44
N ASN A 332 -14.37 14.06 0.93
CA ASN A 332 -15.29 14.13 2.06
C ASN A 332 -14.87 13.15 3.15
N GLN A 333 -15.40 13.34 4.36
CA GLN A 333 -15.00 12.55 5.53
C GLN A 333 -15.11 11.04 5.28
N GLN A 334 -16.26 10.56 4.78
CA GLN A 334 -16.51 9.13 4.58
C GLN A 334 -15.61 8.53 3.51
N GLY A 335 -15.37 9.25 2.41
CA GLY A 335 -14.51 8.80 1.33
C GLY A 335 -13.06 8.64 1.75
N VAL A 336 -12.52 9.65 2.45
CA VAL A 336 -11.12 9.66 2.90
C VAL A 336 -10.91 8.67 4.05
N ASP A 337 -11.79 8.63 5.05
CA ASP A 337 -11.76 7.64 6.12
C ASP A 337 -11.81 6.22 5.55
N GLY A 338 -12.74 5.97 4.62
CA GLY A 338 -12.87 4.71 3.93
C GLY A 338 -11.63 4.33 3.12
N ALA A 339 -11.00 5.29 2.45
CA ALA A 339 -9.79 5.06 1.68
C ALA A 339 -8.60 4.66 2.55
N ILE A 340 -8.37 5.35 3.67
CA ILE A 340 -7.31 5.01 4.62
C ILE A 340 -7.60 3.65 5.25
N PHE A 341 -8.84 3.43 5.68
CA PHE A 341 -9.26 2.15 6.25
C PHE A 341 -9.07 1.00 5.27
N GLN A 342 -9.46 1.19 3.99
CA GLN A 342 -9.29 0.18 2.94
C GLN A 342 -7.81 -0.11 2.66
N MET A 343 -6.94 0.88 2.68
CA MET A 343 -5.50 0.66 2.54
C MET A 343 -4.96 -0.24 3.65
N ILE A 344 -5.34 -0.02 4.90
CA ILE A 344 -4.90 -0.81 6.05
C ILE A 344 -5.49 -2.22 5.98
N SER A 345 -6.80 -2.33 5.75
CA SER A 345 -7.50 -3.60 5.61
C SER A 345 -6.94 -4.46 4.48
N HIS A 346 -6.76 -3.86 3.30
CA HIS A 346 -6.14 -4.53 2.15
C HIS A 346 -4.73 -5.02 2.46
N GLY A 347 -3.97 -4.30 3.31
CA GLY A 347 -2.64 -4.74 3.76
C GLY A 347 -2.69 -6.10 4.44
N PHE A 348 -3.63 -6.31 5.36
CA PHE A 348 -3.81 -7.58 6.06
C PHE A 348 -4.38 -8.67 5.13
N ILE A 349 -5.46 -8.37 4.40
CA ILE A 349 -6.20 -9.35 3.60
C ILE A 349 -5.37 -9.80 2.39
N SER A 350 -4.85 -8.88 1.60
CA SER A 350 -4.06 -9.21 0.41
C SER A 350 -2.72 -9.86 0.79
N GLY A 351 -2.06 -9.37 1.86
CA GLY A 351 -0.88 -10.02 2.42
C GLY A 351 -1.14 -11.47 2.79
N ALA A 352 -2.26 -11.74 3.47
CA ALA A 352 -2.67 -13.10 3.83
C ALA A 352 -3.00 -13.97 2.61
N LEU A 353 -3.67 -13.42 1.59
CA LEU A 353 -3.95 -14.17 0.36
C LEU A 353 -2.67 -14.56 -0.38
N PHE A 354 -1.66 -13.67 -0.46
CA PHE A 354 -0.36 -14.03 -1.02
C PHE A 354 0.37 -15.08 -0.18
N LEU A 355 0.24 -15.03 1.16
CA LEU A 355 0.75 -16.10 2.03
C LEU A 355 0.03 -17.42 1.79
N CYS A 356 -1.29 -17.43 1.59
CA CYS A 356 -2.05 -18.65 1.22
C CYS A 356 -1.51 -19.27 -0.07
N VAL A 357 -1.27 -18.46 -1.10
CA VAL A 357 -0.62 -18.97 -2.33
C VAL A 357 0.79 -19.50 -2.04
N GLY A 358 1.55 -18.82 -1.17
CA GLY A 358 2.87 -19.26 -0.74
C GLY A 358 2.85 -20.65 -0.09
N VAL A 359 1.90 -20.91 0.80
CA VAL A 359 1.75 -22.19 1.50
C VAL A 359 1.62 -23.37 0.52
N ILE A 360 0.77 -23.26 -0.49
CA ILE A 360 0.60 -24.34 -1.47
C ILE A 360 1.73 -24.36 -2.51
N TYR A 361 2.28 -23.21 -2.85
CA TYR A 361 3.43 -23.12 -3.76
C TYR A 361 4.69 -23.78 -3.18
N ASP A 362 4.96 -23.63 -1.88
CA ASP A 362 6.10 -24.29 -1.22
C ASP A 362 6.00 -25.81 -1.26
N ARG A 363 4.79 -26.37 -1.41
CA ARG A 363 4.54 -27.81 -1.49
C ARG A 363 4.51 -28.36 -2.92
N MET A 364 3.93 -27.57 -3.85
CA MET A 364 3.64 -28.03 -5.21
C MET A 364 4.49 -27.38 -6.30
N HIS A 365 5.18 -26.29 -5.98
CA HIS A 365 6.00 -25.49 -6.91
C HIS A 365 5.27 -25.02 -8.18
N THR A 366 3.94 -24.92 -8.14
CA THR A 366 3.11 -24.38 -9.21
C THR A 366 2.09 -23.39 -8.64
N ARG A 367 1.66 -22.44 -9.48
CA ARG A 367 0.62 -21.45 -9.17
C ARG A 367 -0.57 -21.57 -10.10
N ASP A 368 -0.51 -22.53 -11.01
CA ASP A 368 -1.59 -22.78 -11.96
C ASP A 368 -2.81 -23.29 -11.20
N ILE A 369 -3.94 -22.58 -11.37
CA ILE A 369 -5.20 -22.92 -10.72
C ILE A 369 -5.66 -24.34 -11.13
N GLU A 370 -5.40 -24.73 -12.38
CA GLU A 370 -5.78 -26.05 -12.87
C GLU A 370 -4.96 -27.20 -12.23
N ALA A 371 -3.82 -26.89 -11.64
CA ALA A 371 -3.01 -27.90 -10.92
C ALA A 371 -3.66 -28.36 -9.61
N TYR A 372 -4.66 -27.64 -9.10
CA TYR A 372 -5.32 -27.88 -7.82
C TYR A 372 -6.73 -28.41 -7.98
N GLY A 373 -7.39 -28.74 -6.86
CA GLY A 373 -8.77 -29.20 -6.73
C GLY A 373 -8.93 -30.14 -5.54
N GLY A 374 -10.01 -29.99 -4.76
CA GLY A 374 -10.32 -30.85 -3.63
C GLY A 374 -9.37 -30.72 -2.44
N LEU A 375 -8.63 -29.62 -2.29
CA LEU A 375 -7.67 -29.44 -1.19
C LEU A 375 -8.30 -29.52 0.20
N VAL A 376 -9.59 -29.23 0.33
CA VAL A 376 -10.33 -29.33 1.62
C VAL A 376 -10.20 -30.73 2.24
N ASN A 377 -10.11 -31.76 1.41
CA ASN A 377 -10.02 -33.16 1.85
C ASN A 377 -8.66 -33.51 2.52
N ARG A 378 -7.59 -32.74 2.25
CA ARG A 378 -6.24 -32.98 2.77
C ARG A 378 -5.73 -31.83 3.63
N MET A 379 -6.17 -30.60 3.37
CA MET A 379 -5.72 -29.38 4.00
C MET A 379 -6.90 -28.57 4.60
N PRO A 380 -7.62 -29.10 5.59
CA PRO A 380 -8.80 -28.42 6.14
C PRO A 380 -8.46 -27.10 6.84
N SER A 381 -7.31 -27.00 7.54
CA SER A 381 -6.89 -25.75 8.17
C SER A 381 -6.57 -24.67 7.12
N TYR A 382 -5.91 -25.06 6.04
CA TYR A 382 -5.65 -24.18 4.90
C TYR A 382 -6.96 -23.72 4.25
N ALA A 383 -7.87 -24.66 3.99
CA ALA A 383 -9.16 -24.37 3.38
C ALA A 383 -9.96 -23.33 4.19
N LEU A 384 -10.00 -23.47 5.52
CA LEU A 384 -10.68 -22.52 6.40
C LEU A 384 -10.04 -21.12 6.34
N ILE A 385 -8.71 -21.03 6.44
CA ILE A 385 -7.99 -19.75 6.43
C ILE A 385 -8.12 -19.08 5.06
N PHE A 386 -7.98 -19.84 3.99
CA PHE A 386 -8.15 -19.29 2.64
C PHE A 386 -9.58 -18.83 2.38
N LEU A 387 -10.61 -19.56 2.87
CA LEU A 387 -12.01 -19.12 2.81
C LEU A 387 -12.20 -17.81 3.56
N PHE A 388 -11.66 -17.72 4.79
CA PHE A 388 -11.80 -16.53 5.62
C PHE A 388 -11.27 -15.28 4.89
N PHE A 389 -10.05 -15.33 4.36
CA PHE A 389 -9.47 -14.19 3.65
C PHE A 389 -10.11 -13.96 2.27
N THR A 390 -10.62 -15.00 1.61
CA THR A 390 -11.42 -14.86 0.40
C THR A 390 -12.71 -14.08 0.68
N MET A 391 -13.42 -14.41 1.75
CA MET A 391 -14.64 -13.71 2.15
C MET A 391 -14.36 -12.28 2.63
N ALA A 392 -13.25 -12.07 3.34
CA ALA A 392 -12.81 -10.73 3.74
C ALA A 392 -12.43 -9.85 2.53
N ASN A 393 -11.83 -10.46 1.48
CA ASN A 393 -11.50 -9.77 0.23
C ASN A 393 -12.75 -9.39 -0.59
N VAL A 394 -13.83 -10.16 -0.48
CA VAL A 394 -15.13 -9.84 -1.10
C VAL A 394 -15.89 -8.73 -0.37
N GLY A 395 -15.46 -8.41 0.85
CA GLY A 395 -16.15 -7.42 1.69
C GLY A 395 -17.29 -8.03 2.51
N LEU A 396 -17.09 -9.20 3.11
CA LEU A 396 -18.08 -9.78 4.03
C LEU A 396 -18.28 -8.88 5.26
N PRO A 397 -19.51 -8.45 5.59
CA PRO A 397 -19.78 -7.73 6.84
C PRO A 397 -19.23 -8.46 8.07
N GLY A 398 -18.60 -7.71 9.00
CA GLY A 398 -17.86 -8.27 10.12
C GLY A 398 -16.38 -8.52 9.85
N THR A 399 -15.91 -8.25 8.63
CA THR A 399 -14.49 -8.21 8.29
C THR A 399 -14.07 -6.79 7.89
N SER A 400 -12.78 -6.49 8.04
CA SER A 400 -12.25 -5.15 7.76
C SER A 400 -12.40 -4.70 6.30
N GLY A 401 -12.45 -5.64 5.33
CA GLY A 401 -12.65 -5.32 3.92
C GLY A 401 -13.97 -4.62 3.63
N PHE A 402 -15.04 -5.04 4.29
CA PHE A 402 -16.35 -4.41 4.15
C PHE A 402 -16.35 -2.94 4.56
N VAL A 403 -15.73 -2.61 5.69
CA VAL A 403 -15.78 -1.25 6.26
C VAL A 403 -15.16 -0.24 5.30
N GLY A 404 -13.95 -0.53 4.81
CA GLY A 404 -13.24 0.36 3.90
C GLY A 404 -13.97 0.60 2.58
N GLU A 405 -14.41 -0.48 1.92
CA GLU A 405 -15.13 -0.37 0.64
C GLU A 405 -16.49 0.30 0.79
N PHE A 406 -17.23 -0.03 1.86
CA PHE A 406 -18.52 0.58 2.11
C PHE A 406 -18.42 2.08 2.35
N LEU A 407 -17.47 2.53 3.17
CA LEU A 407 -17.25 3.97 3.42
C LEU A 407 -16.82 4.72 2.15
N THR A 408 -15.95 4.14 1.32
CA THR A 408 -15.56 4.76 0.05
C THR A 408 -16.74 4.86 -0.92
N LEU A 409 -17.60 3.84 -0.98
CA LEU A 409 -18.83 3.87 -1.78
C LEU A 409 -19.81 4.96 -1.29
N VAL A 410 -19.99 5.08 0.02
CA VAL A 410 -20.83 6.15 0.60
C VAL A 410 -20.24 7.52 0.28
N GLY A 411 -18.92 7.69 0.39
CA GLY A 411 -18.23 8.93 0.08
C GLY A 411 -18.43 9.36 -1.38
N ILE A 412 -18.19 8.48 -2.34
CA ILE A 412 -18.34 8.81 -3.76
C ILE A 412 -19.82 8.97 -4.18
N PHE A 413 -20.74 8.25 -3.53
CA PHE A 413 -22.17 8.39 -3.82
C PHE A 413 -22.67 9.81 -3.58
N GLN A 414 -22.12 10.50 -2.58
CA GLN A 414 -22.46 11.90 -2.28
C GLN A 414 -21.94 12.88 -3.35
N VAL A 415 -20.90 12.50 -4.08
CA VAL A 415 -20.23 13.35 -5.09
C VAL A 415 -20.67 13.00 -6.51
N ASN A 416 -20.71 11.70 -6.84
CA ASN A 416 -21.02 11.22 -8.19
C ASN A 416 -21.70 9.85 -8.15
N THR A 417 -23.02 9.83 -8.32
CA THR A 417 -23.86 8.64 -8.29
C THR A 417 -23.52 7.63 -9.40
N TRP A 418 -23.13 8.08 -10.59
CA TRP A 418 -22.78 7.17 -11.69
C TRP A 418 -21.48 6.42 -11.40
N VAL A 419 -20.46 7.12 -10.92
CA VAL A 419 -19.21 6.47 -10.50
C VAL A 419 -19.48 5.49 -9.37
N ALA A 420 -20.32 5.86 -8.40
CA ALA A 420 -20.73 4.96 -7.31
C ALA A 420 -21.44 3.69 -7.83
N LEU A 421 -22.31 3.82 -8.83
CA LEU A 421 -22.99 2.68 -9.45
C LEU A 421 -22.01 1.70 -10.10
N PHE A 422 -21.06 2.20 -10.89
CA PHE A 422 -20.03 1.37 -11.50
C PHE A 422 -19.11 0.73 -10.44
N ALA A 423 -18.71 1.49 -9.42
CA ALA A 423 -17.92 0.97 -8.32
C ALA A 423 -18.67 -0.12 -7.52
N ALA A 424 -19.96 0.06 -7.24
CA ALA A 424 -20.79 -0.93 -6.54
C ALA A 424 -20.87 -2.26 -7.31
N SER A 425 -20.84 -2.24 -8.65
CA SER A 425 -20.76 -3.47 -9.45
C SER A 425 -19.48 -4.28 -9.20
N GLY A 426 -18.41 -3.61 -8.76
CA GLY A 426 -17.14 -4.23 -8.40
C GLY A 426 -17.26 -5.20 -7.22
N VAL A 427 -18.19 -4.98 -6.30
CA VAL A 427 -18.45 -5.91 -5.18
C VAL A 427 -18.95 -7.25 -5.71
N ILE A 428 -19.84 -7.23 -6.71
CA ILE A 428 -20.34 -8.44 -7.36
C ILE A 428 -19.22 -9.15 -8.13
N LEU A 429 -18.40 -8.39 -8.85
CA LEU A 429 -17.28 -8.94 -9.61
C LEU A 429 -16.20 -9.50 -8.68
N SER A 430 -15.95 -8.86 -7.52
CA SER A 430 -15.00 -9.38 -6.53
C SER A 430 -15.45 -10.72 -5.97
N ALA A 431 -16.74 -10.87 -5.67
CA ALA A 431 -17.31 -12.15 -5.28
C ALA A 431 -17.16 -13.21 -6.38
N ALA A 432 -17.38 -12.82 -7.64
CA ALA A 432 -17.26 -13.74 -8.76
C ALA A 432 -15.85 -14.32 -8.89
N TYR A 433 -14.80 -13.49 -8.99
CA TYR A 433 -13.44 -14.03 -9.18
C TYR A 433 -12.88 -14.71 -7.93
N ALA A 434 -13.20 -14.20 -6.73
CA ALA A 434 -12.66 -14.75 -5.49
C ALA A 434 -13.28 -16.12 -5.14
N LEU A 435 -14.60 -16.24 -5.21
CA LEU A 435 -15.27 -17.52 -4.98
C LEU A 435 -15.00 -18.53 -6.10
N TRP A 436 -14.83 -18.06 -7.34
CA TRP A 436 -14.40 -18.89 -8.45
C TRP A 436 -13.01 -19.50 -8.22
N LEU A 437 -12.04 -18.68 -7.75
CA LEU A 437 -10.73 -19.16 -7.36
C LEU A 437 -10.81 -20.19 -6.23
N TYR A 438 -11.54 -19.85 -5.15
CA TYR A 438 -11.70 -20.74 -4.00
C TYR A 438 -12.31 -22.08 -4.40
N ARG A 439 -13.38 -22.06 -5.19
CA ARG A 439 -14.05 -23.27 -5.68
C ARG A 439 -13.11 -24.17 -6.47
N ARG A 440 -12.33 -23.62 -7.38
CA ARG A 440 -11.40 -24.39 -8.23
C ARG A 440 -10.23 -25.00 -7.47
N VAL A 441 -9.71 -24.30 -6.47
CA VAL A 441 -8.52 -24.72 -5.73
C VAL A 441 -8.88 -25.64 -4.56
N VAL A 442 -9.91 -25.30 -3.81
CA VAL A 442 -10.21 -25.90 -2.50
C VAL A 442 -11.32 -26.95 -2.56
N MET A 443 -12.39 -26.66 -3.31
CA MET A 443 -13.58 -27.50 -3.32
C MET A 443 -13.49 -28.64 -4.36
N GLY A 444 -14.44 -29.56 -4.27
CA GLY A 444 -14.55 -30.71 -5.19
C GLY A 444 -13.79 -31.94 -4.70
N ASP A 445 -13.73 -32.94 -5.59
CA ASP A 445 -13.08 -34.23 -5.31
C ASP A 445 -11.57 -34.13 -5.50
N LEU A 446 -10.83 -34.86 -4.67
CA LEU A 446 -9.38 -34.98 -4.77
C LEU A 446 -8.98 -36.02 -5.82
N ILE A 447 -9.07 -35.65 -7.10
CA ILE A 447 -8.82 -36.57 -8.22
C ILE A 447 -7.32 -36.69 -8.53
N LYS A 448 -6.55 -35.61 -8.32
CA LYS A 448 -5.15 -35.53 -8.75
C LYS A 448 -4.24 -36.28 -7.80
N GLU A 449 -3.47 -37.24 -8.31
CA GLU A 449 -2.52 -38.05 -7.53
C GLU A 449 -1.47 -37.19 -6.81
N SER A 450 -0.97 -36.14 -7.45
CA SER A 450 0.02 -35.22 -6.89
C SER A 450 -0.45 -34.50 -5.62
N LEU A 451 -1.76 -34.38 -5.40
CA LEU A 451 -2.33 -33.72 -4.23
C LEU A 451 -2.64 -34.67 -3.08
N LYS A 452 -2.64 -35.99 -3.32
CA LYS A 452 -2.97 -36.99 -2.28
C LYS A 452 -1.96 -37.04 -1.13
N SER A 453 -0.70 -36.65 -1.38
CA SER A 453 0.37 -36.63 -0.38
C SER A 453 0.59 -35.26 0.25
N ILE A 454 -0.17 -34.22 -0.16
CA ILE A 454 0.03 -32.87 0.34
C ILE A 454 -0.31 -32.78 1.83
N THR A 455 0.51 -32.07 2.60
CA THR A 455 0.34 -31.90 4.05
C THR A 455 -0.31 -30.56 4.37
N ASP A 456 -1.18 -30.54 5.39
CA ASP A 456 -1.83 -29.32 5.88
C ASP A 456 -0.81 -28.36 6.51
N MET A 457 -1.30 -27.20 6.92
CA MET A 457 -0.50 -26.12 7.51
C MET A 457 0.19 -26.54 8.81
N GLY A 458 1.49 -26.26 8.88
CA GLY A 458 2.30 -26.45 10.07
C GLY A 458 2.01 -25.41 11.17
N ARG A 459 2.57 -25.62 12.38
CA ARG A 459 2.40 -24.69 13.51
C ARG A 459 2.90 -23.29 13.21
N ARG A 460 4.05 -23.15 12.54
CA ARG A 460 4.61 -21.85 12.14
C ARG A 460 3.68 -21.10 11.20
N GLU A 461 3.16 -21.77 10.16
CA GLU A 461 2.21 -21.17 9.22
C GLU A 461 0.95 -20.68 9.95
N LYS A 462 0.37 -21.50 10.82
CA LYS A 462 -0.79 -21.10 11.65
C LYS A 462 -0.50 -19.89 12.54
N MET A 463 0.70 -19.81 13.15
CA MET A 463 1.11 -18.64 13.95
C MET A 463 1.26 -17.37 13.12
N ILE A 464 1.67 -17.47 11.84
CA ILE A 464 1.76 -16.32 10.93
C ILE A 464 0.37 -15.80 10.55
N PHE A 465 -0.60 -16.70 10.31
CA PHE A 465 -1.95 -16.30 9.94
C PHE A 465 -2.80 -15.81 11.11
N ALA A 466 -2.55 -16.29 12.33
CA ALA A 466 -3.36 -15.97 13.50
C ALA A 466 -3.50 -14.45 13.75
N PRO A 467 -2.43 -13.63 13.79
CA PRO A 467 -2.56 -12.19 13.98
C PRO A 467 -3.28 -11.50 12.81
N LEU A 468 -3.12 -11.98 11.58
CA LEU A 468 -3.84 -11.43 10.42
C LEU A 468 -5.34 -11.70 10.51
N VAL A 469 -5.76 -12.90 10.94
CA VAL A 469 -7.17 -13.24 11.18
C VAL A 469 -7.74 -12.36 12.29
N VAL A 470 -7.01 -12.24 13.40
CA VAL A 470 -7.45 -11.42 14.55
C VAL A 470 -7.64 -9.96 14.13
N MET A 471 -6.66 -9.36 13.43
CA MET A 471 -6.75 -7.97 12.99
C MET A 471 -7.89 -7.75 11.98
N THR A 472 -8.09 -8.67 11.05
CA THR A 472 -9.17 -8.59 10.06
C THR A 472 -10.55 -8.64 10.70
N LEU A 473 -10.74 -9.50 11.72
CA LEU A 473 -11.99 -9.57 12.48
C LEU A 473 -12.16 -8.37 13.41
N LEU A 474 -11.13 -8.04 14.18
CA LEU A 474 -11.17 -6.94 15.16
C LEU A 474 -11.55 -5.63 14.46
N LEU A 475 -10.91 -5.30 13.37
CA LEU A 475 -11.19 -4.08 12.61
C LEU A 475 -12.53 -4.14 11.86
N GLY A 476 -13.02 -5.32 11.52
CA GLY A 476 -14.34 -5.49 10.91
C GLY A 476 -15.49 -5.34 11.89
N VAL A 477 -15.30 -5.77 13.14
CA VAL A 477 -16.31 -5.70 14.22
C VAL A 477 -16.23 -4.38 14.98
N TYR A 478 -15.02 -3.85 15.19
CA TYR A 478 -14.77 -2.61 15.92
C TYR A 478 -13.89 -1.64 15.11
N PRO A 479 -14.45 -1.03 14.02
CA PRO A 479 -13.70 -0.13 13.14
C PRO A 479 -13.26 1.17 13.83
N ALA A 480 -13.89 1.56 14.94
CA ALA A 480 -13.54 2.74 15.72
C ALA A 480 -12.06 2.78 16.14
N LEU A 481 -11.42 1.61 16.33
CA LEU A 481 -9.97 1.54 16.60
C LEU A 481 -9.11 2.28 15.56
N ILE A 482 -9.54 2.34 14.32
CA ILE A 482 -8.87 3.11 13.26
C ILE A 482 -9.53 4.47 13.07
N LEU A 483 -10.87 4.49 12.99
CA LEU A 483 -11.62 5.70 12.67
C LEU A 483 -11.45 6.80 13.73
N ASP A 484 -11.32 6.46 15.00
CA ASP A 484 -11.08 7.44 16.08
C ASP A 484 -9.66 8.06 16.00
N ILE A 485 -8.69 7.32 15.45
CA ILE A 485 -7.32 7.83 15.26
C ILE A 485 -7.22 8.74 14.04
N ILE A 486 -7.83 8.34 12.91
CA ILE A 486 -7.71 9.10 11.66
C ILE A 486 -8.71 10.25 11.56
N GLY A 487 -9.89 10.11 12.16
CA GLY A 487 -11.04 11.00 11.97
C GLY A 487 -10.72 12.48 12.16
N PRO A 488 -10.09 12.92 13.26
CA PRO A 488 -9.73 14.32 13.46
C PRO A 488 -8.76 14.85 12.39
N SER A 489 -7.71 14.09 12.06
CA SER A 489 -6.75 14.50 11.02
C SER A 489 -7.39 14.56 9.63
N VAL A 490 -8.31 13.64 9.31
CA VAL A 490 -9.07 13.65 8.06
C VAL A 490 -10.04 14.82 8.02
N ALA A 491 -10.73 15.13 9.11
CA ALA A 491 -11.63 16.27 9.18
C ALA A 491 -10.87 17.58 8.90
N ALA A 492 -9.72 17.78 9.52
CA ALA A 492 -8.87 18.95 9.30
C ALA A 492 -8.36 19.02 7.84
N LEU A 493 -7.98 17.89 7.25
CA LEU A 493 -7.57 17.83 5.84
C LEU A 493 -8.71 18.23 4.89
N VAL A 494 -9.90 17.68 5.09
CA VAL A 494 -11.08 17.93 4.25
C VAL A 494 -11.54 19.40 4.38
N GLU A 495 -11.57 19.95 5.60
CA GLU A 495 -11.91 21.36 5.84
C GLU A 495 -10.92 22.30 5.15
N THR A 496 -9.62 22.05 5.32
CA THR A 496 -8.55 22.84 4.68
C THR A 496 -8.65 22.75 3.15
N TYR A 497 -8.90 21.58 2.61
CA TYR A 497 -9.09 21.39 1.18
C TYR A 497 -10.25 22.24 0.64
N HIS A 498 -11.43 22.14 1.22
CA HIS A 498 -12.60 22.90 0.76
C HIS A 498 -12.45 24.42 0.94
N SER A 499 -11.82 24.87 2.01
CA SER A 499 -11.53 26.29 2.22
C SER A 499 -10.58 26.84 1.14
N ASN A 500 -9.56 26.09 0.77
CA ASN A 500 -8.62 26.48 -0.27
C ASN A 500 -9.25 26.48 -1.68
N VAL A 501 -10.09 25.49 -1.99
CA VAL A 501 -10.85 25.46 -3.26
C VAL A 501 -11.80 26.66 -3.35
N ALA A 502 -12.52 26.98 -2.28
CA ALA A 502 -13.44 28.12 -2.25
C ALA A 502 -12.72 29.48 -2.38
N ALA A 503 -11.56 29.64 -1.74
CA ALA A 503 -10.77 30.88 -1.79
C ALA A 503 -10.25 31.19 -3.22
N HIS A 504 -10.05 30.19 -4.08
CA HIS A 504 -9.58 30.38 -5.45
C HIS A 504 -10.70 30.48 -6.50
N GLY A 505 -11.98 30.53 -6.09
CA GLY A 505 -13.14 30.82 -6.95
C GLY A 505 -13.46 29.77 -8.01
N ILE A 506 -12.84 28.59 -7.97
CA ILE A 506 -13.16 27.46 -8.83
C ILE A 506 -14.23 26.62 -8.12
N MET A 507 -15.47 27.05 -8.21
CA MET A 507 -16.59 26.16 -7.90
C MET A 507 -16.64 25.10 -8.99
N SER A 508 -16.44 23.83 -8.60
CA SER A 508 -16.69 22.70 -9.46
C SER A 508 -18.08 22.81 -10.09
N THR A 509 -18.14 22.86 -11.41
CA THR A 509 -19.39 22.80 -12.18
C THR A 509 -20.12 21.46 -11.99
N ALA A 510 -19.59 20.55 -11.19
CA ALA A 510 -20.21 19.26 -10.87
C ALA A 510 -21.49 19.37 -10.04
N ALA A 511 -21.68 20.44 -9.26
CA ALA A 511 -22.92 20.66 -8.50
C ALA A 511 -24.10 21.17 -9.37
N SER A 512 -23.81 21.70 -10.57
CA SER A 512 -24.84 22.29 -11.45
C SER A 512 -25.55 21.26 -12.35
N THR A 513 -25.02 20.05 -12.51
CA THR A 513 -25.61 19.00 -13.37
C THR A 513 -26.44 17.97 -12.59
N ALA A 514 -26.50 18.04 -11.28
CA ALA A 514 -27.28 17.13 -10.44
C ALA A 514 -28.72 17.63 -10.16
N SER A 515 -29.11 18.78 -10.71
CA SER A 515 -30.46 19.37 -10.51
C SER A 515 -31.35 19.33 -11.77
N HIS A 516 -31.11 18.41 -12.70
CA HIS A 516 -32.04 18.14 -13.80
C HIS A 516 -32.25 16.63 -14.01
#